data_12913369935d129b2394ecef810e3eb4
#
_entry.id   12913369935d129b2394ecef810e3eb4
#
_cell.length_a   1.000
_cell.length_b   1.000
_cell.length_c   1.000
_cell.angle_alpha   90.00
_cell.angle_beta   90.00
_cell.angle_gamma   90.00
#
_symmetry.space_group_name_H-M   'P 1'
#
loop_
_entity.id
_entity.type
_entity.pdbx_description
1 polymer ?
#
loop_
_entity_poly.entity_id
_entity_poly.type
_entity_poly.pdbx_seq_one_letter_code
_entity_poly.pdbx_strand_id
1 'polypeptide(L)'
;SLEAALAAAKNRLAVLTGQTPGALNQLLAERKPIPVAPVEIVASVPADLLRRRPDIRAAERRLAAQSAQIGVATAQLYPSLSLSGSLGLVAGAAGDLFSSGATASNRYGLSLSMPIFHGGALRQNVKVQNALFDQALATYEATVLTAYEDVENSLTQWVNEQRRHAALVDAASSART
;
A
#
# COMPACT_ATOMS: atom_id res chain seq x y z
N SER A 1 -7.90 35.74 -0.85
CA SER A 1 -8.02 36.19 0.56
C SER A 1 -7.92 34.96 1.47
N LEU A 2 -7.46 35.12 2.71
CA LEU A 2 -7.32 34.06 3.72
C LEU A 2 -8.65 33.36 4.01
N GLU A 3 -9.76 34.08 3.96
CA GLU A 3 -11.09 33.51 4.16
C GLU A 3 -11.48 32.50 3.07
N ALA A 4 -11.17 32.82 1.82
CA ALA A 4 -11.40 31.88 0.71
C ALA A 4 -10.55 30.60 0.85
N ALA A 5 -9.29 30.74 1.26
CA ALA A 5 -8.41 29.60 1.52
C ALA A 5 -8.91 28.72 2.68
N LEU A 6 -9.41 29.35 3.76
CA LEU A 6 -10.01 28.64 4.88
C LEU A 6 -11.28 27.86 4.46
N ALA A 7 -12.16 28.51 3.68
CA ALA A 7 -13.37 27.86 3.17
C ALA A 7 -13.01 26.65 2.26
N ALA A 8 -12.04 26.83 1.37
CA ALA A 8 -11.56 25.75 0.51
C ALA A 8 -10.97 24.57 1.33
N ALA A 9 -10.20 24.86 2.38
CA ALA A 9 -9.64 23.84 3.27
C ALA A 9 -10.74 23.06 4.03
N LYS A 10 -11.77 23.74 4.54
CA LYS A 10 -12.92 23.11 5.20
C LYS A 10 -13.69 22.20 4.24
N ASN A 11 -13.93 22.65 3.02
CA ASN A 11 -14.60 21.85 1.99
C ASN A 11 -13.77 20.62 1.59
N ARG A 12 -12.44 20.78 1.48
CA ARG A 12 -11.54 19.66 1.20
C ARG A 12 -11.56 18.61 2.31
N LEU A 13 -11.58 19.03 3.57
CA LEU A 13 -11.72 18.15 4.73
C LEU A 13 -13.05 17.38 4.70
N ALA A 14 -14.17 18.06 4.38
CA ALA A 14 -15.46 17.40 4.27
C ALA A 14 -15.44 16.29 3.22
N VAL A 15 -14.87 16.55 2.05
CA VAL A 15 -14.73 15.55 0.97
C VAL A 15 -13.85 14.37 1.42
N LEU A 16 -12.72 14.62 2.10
CA LEU A 16 -11.83 13.57 2.60
C LEU A 16 -12.48 12.69 3.68
N THR A 17 -13.45 13.23 4.42
CA THR A 17 -14.23 12.47 5.42
C THR A 17 -15.53 11.88 4.85
N GLY A 18 -15.73 11.94 3.52
CA GLY A 18 -16.91 11.40 2.85
C GLY A 18 -18.19 12.21 3.08
N GLN A 19 -18.08 13.49 3.45
CA GLN A 19 -19.20 14.38 3.73
C GLN A 19 -19.37 15.44 2.62
N THR A 20 -20.57 16.03 2.54
CA THR A 20 -20.83 17.12 1.59
C THR A 20 -20.05 18.40 1.99
N PRO A 21 -19.56 19.19 1.02
CA PRO A 21 -18.97 20.50 1.31
C PRO A 21 -19.87 21.34 2.20
N GLY A 22 -19.31 21.96 3.24
CA GLY A 22 -20.07 22.72 4.24
C GLY A 22 -20.51 21.95 5.49
N ALA A 23 -20.56 20.63 5.47
CA ALA A 23 -21.00 19.82 6.63
C ALA A 23 -20.15 20.04 7.89
N LEU A 24 -18.86 20.37 7.73
CA LEU A 24 -17.94 20.61 8.84
C LEU A 24 -17.95 22.06 9.34
N ASN A 25 -18.76 22.98 8.77
CA ASN A 25 -18.73 24.40 9.13
C ASN A 25 -19.09 24.65 10.61
N GLN A 26 -20.06 23.92 11.16
CA GLN A 26 -20.43 24.04 12.57
C GLN A 26 -19.37 23.44 13.49
N LEU A 27 -18.83 22.26 13.16
CA LEU A 27 -17.79 21.60 13.94
C LEU A 27 -16.48 22.41 14.00
N LEU A 28 -16.16 23.14 12.91
CA LEU A 28 -14.96 23.94 12.77
C LEU A 28 -15.23 25.45 12.94
N ALA A 29 -16.36 25.83 13.58
CA ALA A 29 -16.68 27.24 13.84
C ALA A 29 -15.84 27.84 14.96
N GLU A 30 -15.48 27.03 15.97
CA GLU A 30 -14.72 27.45 17.13
C GLU A 30 -13.25 27.73 16.76
N ARG A 31 -12.78 28.95 17.02
CA ARG A 31 -11.37 29.30 16.86
C ARG A 31 -10.56 28.80 18.04
N LYS A 32 -9.68 27.86 17.82
CA LYS A 32 -8.73 27.36 18.83
C LYS A 32 -7.37 28.00 18.61
N PRO A 33 -6.56 28.16 19.69
CA PRO A 33 -5.19 28.63 19.55
C PRO A 33 -4.40 27.66 18.68
N ILE A 34 -3.40 28.18 17.97
CA ILE A 34 -2.49 27.38 17.15
C ILE A 34 -1.75 26.42 18.09
N PRO A 35 -1.76 25.10 17.83
CA PRO A 35 -1.02 24.13 18.64
C PRO A 35 0.46 24.48 18.68
N VAL A 36 1.04 24.52 19.88
CA VAL A 36 2.49 24.72 20.02
C VAL A 36 3.15 23.36 19.80
N ALA A 37 4.03 23.28 18.81
CA ALA A 37 4.81 22.06 18.57
C ALA A 37 5.81 21.84 19.72
N PRO A 38 6.00 20.58 20.20
CA PRO A 38 7.03 20.28 21.17
C PRO A 38 8.42 20.64 20.62
N VAL A 39 9.21 21.35 21.44
CA VAL A 39 10.53 21.88 21.02
C VAL A 39 11.57 20.76 20.86
N GLU A 40 11.37 19.62 21.52
CA GLU A 40 12.31 18.49 21.49
C GLU A 40 11.94 17.51 20.36
N ILE A 41 12.52 17.72 19.19
CA ILE A 41 12.61 16.67 18.17
C ILE A 41 13.99 16.03 18.34
N VAL A 42 14.03 14.74 18.64
CA VAL A 42 15.27 13.96 18.69
C VAL A 42 15.97 14.09 17.34
N ALA A 43 17.17 14.64 17.32
CA ALA A 43 17.94 14.97 16.10
C ALA A 43 18.42 13.74 15.30
N SER A 44 18.06 12.54 15.71
CA SER A 44 18.32 11.32 14.96
C SER A 44 17.00 10.56 14.74
N VAL A 45 16.67 10.28 13.48
CA VAL A 45 15.57 9.39 13.14
C VAL A 45 16.09 7.95 13.22
N PRO A 46 15.66 7.13 14.20
CA PRO A 46 16.06 5.74 14.24
C PRO A 46 15.65 5.03 12.95
N ALA A 47 16.51 4.15 12.42
CA ALA A 47 16.21 3.36 11.21
C ALA A 47 14.87 2.58 11.32
N ASP A 48 14.44 2.27 12.54
CA ASP A 48 13.16 1.62 12.81
C ASP A 48 11.94 2.49 12.48
N LEU A 49 12.05 3.81 12.55
CA LEU A 49 10.96 4.70 12.12
C LEU A 49 10.79 4.70 10.60
N LEU A 50 11.90 4.65 9.86
CA LEU A 50 11.85 4.51 8.41
C LEU A 50 11.18 3.20 7.98
N ARG A 51 11.49 2.09 8.64
CA ARG A 51 10.86 0.79 8.38
C ARG A 51 9.35 0.76 8.66
N ARG A 52 8.84 1.67 9.50
CA ARG A 52 7.41 1.79 9.79
C ARG A 52 6.65 2.58 8.72
N ARG A 53 7.33 3.27 7.82
CA ARG A 53 6.68 4.03 6.74
C ARG A 53 5.86 3.08 5.85
N PRO A 54 4.61 3.45 5.53
CA PRO A 54 3.73 2.61 4.71
C PRO A 54 4.25 2.37 3.29
N ASP A 55 4.94 3.35 2.70
CA ASP A 55 5.54 3.29 1.36
C ASP A 55 6.69 2.26 1.31
N ILE A 56 7.60 2.29 2.29
CA ILE A 56 8.69 1.31 2.41
C ILE A 56 8.14 -0.10 2.61
N ARG A 57 7.15 -0.26 3.51
CA ARG A 57 6.51 -1.55 3.73
C ARG A 57 5.78 -2.06 2.49
N ALA A 58 5.14 -1.19 1.72
CA ALA A 58 4.51 -1.57 0.47
C ALA A 58 5.53 -2.03 -0.57
N ALA A 59 6.67 -1.33 -0.70
CA ALA A 59 7.75 -1.71 -1.62
C ALA A 59 8.39 -3.05 -1.20
N GLU A 60 8.62 -3.28 0.10
CA GLU A 60 9.12 -4.55 0.66
C GLU A 60 8.17 -5.72 0.33
N ARG A 61 6.85 -5.51 0.47
CA ARG A 61 5.86 -6.54 0.16
C ARG A 61 5.77 -6.85 -1.33
N ARG A 62 5.96 -5.84 -2.19
CA ARG A 62 6.04 -6.04 -3.65
C ARG A 62 7.28 -6.84 -4.03
N LEU A 63 8.43 -6.56 -3.42
CA LEU A 63 9.65 -7.33 -3.61
C LEU A 63 9.48 -8.79 -3.17
N ALA A 64 8.87 -9.03 -2.01
CA ALA A 64 8.56 -10.37 -1.52
C ALA A 64 7.59 -11.13 -2.46
N ALA A 65 6.56 -10.44 -2.98
CA ALA A 65 5.64 -11.02 -3.94
C ALA A 65 6.35 -11.42 -5.25
N GLN A 66 7.26 -10.57 -5.74
CA GLN A 66 8.04 -10.89 -6.95
C GLN A 66 9.01 -12.07 -6.72
N SER A 67 9.60 -12.18 -5.53
CA SER A 67 10.40 -13.35 -5.14
C SER A 67 9.56 -14.64 -5.17
N ALA A 68 8.31 -14.58 -4.70
CA ALA A 68 7.40 -15.72 -4.78
C ALA A 68 7.05 -16.10 -6.22
N GLN A 69 6.97 -15.14 -7.15
CA GLN A 69 6.73 -15.40 -8.58
C GLN A 69 7.87 -16.18 -9.24
N ILE A 70 9.11 -15.99 -8.80
CA ILE A 70 10.24 -16.84 -9.22
C ILE A 70 9.99 -18.30 -8.82
N GLY A 71 9.50 -18.52 -7.59
CA GLY A 71 9.13 -19.85 -7.10
C GLY A 71 8.02 -20.49 -7.95
N VAL A 72 6.99 -19.72 -8.29
CA VAL A 72 5.90 -20.17 -9.18
C VAL A 72 6.42 -20.57 -10.57
N ALA A 73 7.25 -19.70 -11.18
CA ALA A 73 7.84 -19.98 -12.48
C ALA A 73 8.76 -21.21 -12.45
N THR A 74 9.50 -21.38 -11.37
CA THR A 74 10.37 -22.55 -11.16
C THR A 74 9.54 -23.82 -10.98
N ALA A 75 8.43 -23.76 -10.23
CA ALA A 75 7.54 -24.90 -10.04
C ALA A 75 6.95 -25.42 -11.36
N GLN A 76 6.75 -24.54 -12.34
CA GLN A 76 6.27 -24.95 -13.69
C GLN A 76 7.27 -25.82 -14.46
N LEU A 77 8.51 -25.96 -14.02
CA LEU A 77 9.49 -26.88 -14.60
C LEU A 77 9.30 -28.33 -14.12
N TYR A 78 8.53 -28.55 -13.07
CA TYR A 78 8.35 -29.83 -12.40
C TYR A 78 6.98 -30.44 -12.71
N PRO A 79 6.80 -31.77 -12.51
CA PRO A 79 5.48 -32.38 -12.63
C PRO A 79 4.47 -31.78 -11.65
N SER A 80 3.27 -31.50 -12.12
CA SER A 80 2.14 -31.06 -11.30
C SER A 80 1.17 -32.22 -11.06
N LEU A 81 0.82 -32.43 -9.80
CA LEU A 81 -0.21 -33.39 -9.38
C LEU A 81 -1.46 -32.59 -8.98
N SER A 82 -2.59 -32.93 -9.61
CA SER A 82 -3.87 -32.33 -9.27
C SER A 82 -4.91 -33.37 -8.91
N LEU A 83 -5.65 -33.09 -7.84
CA LEU A 83 -6.83 -33.90 -7.43
C LEU A 83 -8.07 -33.01 -7.71
N SER A 84 -8.98 -33.53 -8.51
CA SER A 84 -10.26 -32.90 -8.80
C SER A 84 -11.41 -33.77 -8.26
N GLY A 85 -12.46 -33.13 -7.77
CA GLY A 85 -13.66 -33.79 -7.32
C GLY A 85 -14.89 -32.98 -7.64
N SER A 86 -15.97 -33.60 -8.03
CA SER A 86 -17.27 -32.99 -8.19
C SER A 86 -18.35 -33.82 -7.49
N LEU A 87 -19.22 -33.12 -6.80
CA LEU A 87 -20.44 -33.64 -6.22
C LEU A 87 -21.62 -32.99 -6.93
N GLY A 88 -22.57 -33.78 -7.39
CA GLY A 88 -23.75 -33.25 -8.08
C GLY A 88 -24.99 -34.07 -7.73
N LEU A 89 -26.12 -33.44 -7.83
CA LEU A 89 -27.43 -34.08 -7.82
C LEU A 89 -27.96 -34.05 -9.27
N VAL A 90 -28.44 -35.17 -9.75
CA VAL A 90 -29.06 -35.31 -11.07
C VAL A 90 -30.50 -35.72 -10.87
N ALA A 91 -31.44 -34.91 -11.41
CA ALA A 91 -32.87 -35.20 -11.35
C ALA A 91 -33.50 -35.03 -12.74
N GLY A 92 -34.56 -35.77 -12.99
CA GLY A 92 -35.29 -35.66 -14.25
C GLY A 92 -36.13 -34.40 -14.44
N ALA A 93 -36.50 -33.74 -13.33
CA ALA A 93 -37.18 -32.49 -13.29
C ALA A 93 -36.61 -31.59 -12.17
N ALA A 94 -36.76 -30.27 -12.32
CA ALA A 94 -36.23 -29.32 -11.34
C ALA A 94 -36.83 -29.48 -9.93
N GLY A 95 -38.10 -29.94 -9.83
CA GLY A 95 -38.74 -30.21 -8.55
C GLY A 95 -38.23 -31.44 -7.80
N ASP A 96 -37.54 -32.32 -8.50
CA ASP A 96 -37.01 -33.58 -7.95
C ASP A 96 -35.57 -33.46 -7.41
N LEU A 97 -34.93 -32.30 -7.57
CA LEU A 97 -33.54 -32.07 -7.17
C LEU A 97 -33.27 -32.28 -5.67
N PHE A 98 -34.28 -32.03 -4.84
CA PHE A 98 -34.19 -32.16 -3.38
C PHE A 98 -35.15 -33.27 -2.82
N SER A 99 -35.66 -34.14 -3.71
CA SER A 99 -36.50 -35.22 -3.35
C SER A 99 -35.78 -36.59 -3.47
N SER A 100 -36.46 -37.66 -3.05
CA SER A 100 -35.94 -39.03 -3.16
C SER A 100 -35.73 -39.50 -4.61
N GLY A 101 -36.15 -38.72 -5.62
CA GLY A 101 -35.91 -38.99 -7.03
C GLY A 101 -34.57 -38.47 -7.57
N ALA A 102 -33.83 -37.69 -6.79
CA ALA A 102 -32.52 -37.22 -7.20
C ALA A 102 -31.42 -38.30 -7.00
N THR A 103 -30.59 -38.46 -8.00
CA THR A 103 -29.43 -39.38 -7.91
C THR A 103 -28.19 -38.53 -7.57
N ALA A 104 -27.52 -38.86 -6.47
CA ALA A 104 -26.23 -38.30 -6.13
C ALA A 104 -25.14 -38.85 -7.04
N SER A 105 -24.43 -37.98 -7.73
CA SER A 105 -23.23 -38.34 -8.51
C SER A 105 -21.99 -37.78 -7.86
N ASN A 106 -20.97 -38.60 -7.76
CA ASN A 106 -19.65 -38.18 -7.32
C ASN A 106 -18.60 -38.59 -8.36
N ARG A 107 -17.63 -37.75 -8.58
CA ARG A 107 -16.51 -38.03 -9.48
C ARG A 107 -15.23 -37.53 -8.83
N TYR A 108 -14.23 -38.37 -8.79
CA TYR A 108 -12.89 -38.06 -8.31
C TYR A 108 -11.90 -38.36 -9.44
N GLY A 109 -10.94 -37.46 -9.63
CA GLY A 109 -9.90 -37.63 -10.65
C GLY A 109 -8.55 -37.19 -10.08
N LEU A 110 -7.54 -38.07 -10.25
CA LEU A 110 -6.14 -37.71 -10.02
C LEU A 110 -5.46 -37.56 -11.37
N SER A 111 -4.79 -36.43 -11.60
CA SER A 111 -4.02 -36.20 -12.82
C SER A 111 -2.60 -35.77 -12.52
N LEU A 112 -1.64 -36.35 -13.23
CA LEU A 112 -0.23 -35.97 -13.21
C LEU A 112 0.11 -35.36 -14.59
N SER A 113 0.60 -34.15 -14.61
CA SER A 113 1.02 -33.44 -15.83
C SER A 113 2.47 -33.01 -15.71
N MET A 114 3.29 -33.29 -16.72
CA MET A 114 4.69 -32.91 -16.78
C MET A 114 5.02 -32.30 -18.14
N PRO A 115 5.61 -31.09 -18.16
CA PRO A 115 6.07 -30.47 -19.41
C PRO A 115 7.35 -31.16 -19.90
N ILE A 116 7.27 -31.92 -20.98
CA ILE A 116 8.43 -32.66 -21.53
C ILE A 116 9.23 -31.74 -22.49
N PHE A 117 8.54 -31.03 -23.37
CA PHE A 117 9.19 -30.14 -24.34
C PHE A 117 8.38 -28.87 -24.56
N HIS A 118 9.02 -27.71 -24.31
CA HIS A 118 8.41 -26.37 -24.44
C HIS A 118 9.38 -25.38 -25.11
N GLY A 119 10.31 -25.86 -25.93
CA GLY A 119 11.25 -25.00 -26.67
C GLY A 119 12.06 -24.03 -25.81
N GLY A 120 12.27 -24.36 -24.53
CA GLY A 120 12.98 -23.46 -23.58
C GLY A 120 12.12 -22.36 -22.97
N ALA A 121 10.85 -22.22 -23.34
CA ALA A 121 9.96 -21.13 -22.86
C ALA A 121 9.87 -21.06 -21.34
N LEU A 122 9.72 -22.19 -20.65
CA LEU A 122 9.62 -22.23 -19.19
C LEU A 122 10.90 -21.74 -18.50
N ARG A 123 12.07 -22.14 -19.01
CA ARG A 123 13.36 -21.68 -18.48
C ARG A 123 13.57 -20.17 -18.72
N GLN A 124 13.14 -19.67 -19.89
CA GLN A 124 13.19 -18.23 -20.15
C GLN A 124 12.22 -17.46 -19.28
N ASN A 125 11.04 -18.01 -18.96
CA ASN A 125 10.10 -17.39 -18.01
C ASN A 125 10.75 -17.22 -16.64
N VAL A 126 11.50 -18.21 -16.12
CA VAL A 126 12.25 -18.04 -14.86
C VAL A 126 13.23 -16.87 -14.95
N LYS A 127 13.95 -16.70 -16.08
CA LYS A 127 14.85 -15.56 -16.27
C LYS A 127 14.10 -14.23 -16.30
N VAL A 128 12.92 -14.19 -16.92
CA VAL A 128 12.06 -12.99 -16.90
C VAL A 128 11.65 -12.65 -15.46
N GLN A 129 11.24 -13.63 -14.65
CA GLN A 129 10.87 -13.37 -13.26
C GLN A 129 12.06 -12.90 -12.41
N ASN A 130 13.27 -13.41 -12.66
CA ASN A 130 14.48 -12.89 -12.00
C ASN A 130 14.75 -11.42 -12.39
N ALA A 131 14.65 -11.05 -13.66
CA ALA A 131 14.82 -9.66 -14.08
C ALA A 131 13.75 -8.72 -13.49
N LEU A 132 12.51 -9.19 -13.33
CA LEU A 132 11.46 -8.44 -12.65
C LEU A 132 11.73 -8.32 -11.14
N PHE A 133 12.36 -9.30 -10.52
CA PHE A 133 12.83 -9.21 -9.14
C PHE A 133 13.92 -8.14 -8.99
N ASP A 134 14.91 -8.10 -9.90
CA ASP A 134 15.96 -7.08 -9.89
C ASP A 134 15.36 -5.67 -10.07
N GLN A 135 14.35 -5.52 -10.92
CA GLN A 135 13.60 -4.27 -11.06
C GLN A 135 12.85 -3.88 -9.77
N ALA A 136 12.20 -4.85 -9.12
CA ALA A 136 11.50 -4.60 -7.85
C ALA A 136 12.48 -4.24 -6.73
N LEU A 137 13.67 -4.84 -6.71
CA LEU A 137 14.74 -4.50 -5.76
C LEU A 137 15.21 -3.06 -5.96
N ALA A 138 15.52 -2.66 -7.19
CA ALA A 138 15.92 -1.28 -7.50
C ALA A 138 14.82 -0.26 -7.10
N THR A 139 13.55 -0.62 -7.30
CA THR A 139 12.42 0.21 -6.88
C THR A 139 12.33 0.33 -5.35
N TYR A 140 12.58 -0.75 -4.62
CA TYR A 140 12.64 -0.74 -3.16
C TYR A 140 13.78 0.16 -2.66
N GLU A 141 14.97 0.02 -3.21
CA GLU A 141 16.14 0.84 -2.87
C GLU A 141 15.86 2.33 -3.14
N ALA A 142 15.30 2.67 -4.30
CA ALA A 142 14.91 4.04 -4.61
C ALA A 142 13.87 4.59 -3.61
N THR A 143 12.88 3.79 -3.20
CA THR A 143 11.89 4.19 -2.20
C THR A 143 12.54 4.48 -0.85
N VAL A 144 13.51 3.67 -0.43
CA VAL A 144 14.26 3.88 0.82
C VAL A 144 15.07 5.17 0.76
N LEU A 145 15.79 5.41 -0.36
CA LEU A 145 16.58 6.63 -0.54
C LEU A 145 15.71 7.89 -0.54
N THR A 146 14.56 7.86 -1.23
CA THR A 146 13.59 8.97 -1.21
C THR A 146 13.06 9.21 0.20
N ALA A 147 12.81 8.16 0.97
CA ALA A 147 12.36 8.30 2.35
C ALA A 147 13.42 8.94 3.26
N TYR A 148 14.70 8.65 3.03
CA TYR A 148 15.80 9.33 3.72
C TYR A 148 15.87 10.83 3.32
N GLU A 149 15.76 11.12 2.03
CA GLU A 149 15.74 12.50 1.53
C GLU A 149 14.58 13.30 2.15
N ASP A 150 13.38 12.73 2.22
CA ASP A 150 12.21 13.35 2.86
C ASP A 150 12.49 13.73 4.32
N VAL A 151 13.13 12.85 5.06
CA VAL A 151 13.47 13.07 6.46
C VAL A 151 14.48 14.20 6.61
N GLU A 152 15.58 14.17 5.85
CA GLU A 152 16.61 15.21 5.89
C GLU A 152 16.07 16.59 5.48
N ASN A 153 15.24 16.61 4.43
CA ASN A 153 14.56 17.84 4.01
C ASN A 153 13.63 18.37 5.09
N SER A 154 12.86 17.49 5.74
CA SER A 154 11.95 17.86 6.82
C SER A 154 12.67 18.40 8.04
N LEU A 155 13.79 17.77 8.44
CA LEU A 155 14.64 18.25 9.54
C LEU A 155 15.26 19.61 9.24
N THR A 156 15.78 19.78 8.02
CA THR A 156 16.36 21.05 7.56
C THR A 156 15.30 22.15 7.55
N GLN A 157 14.11 21.86 7.03
CA GLN A 157 12.99 22.81 7.02
C GLN A 157 12.57 23.19 8.45
N TRP A 158 12.48 22.22 9.34
CA TRP A 158 12.12 22.47 10.74
C TRP A 158 13.13 23.42 11.43
N VAL A 159 14.43 23.17 11.29
CA VAL A 159 15.48 24.05 11.84
C VAL A 159 15.37 25.47 11.28
N ASN A 160 15.14 25.61 9.97
CA ASN A 160 15.00 26.91 9.34
C ASN A 160 13.74 27.65 9.80
N GLU A 161 12.61 26.96 9.98
CA GLU A 161 11.38 27.56 10.49
C GLU A 161 11.52 28.01 11.96
N GLN A 162 12.27 27.29 12.78
CA GLN A 162 12.60 27.74 14.15
C GLN A 162 13.37 29.06 14.14
N ARG A 163 14.39 29.18 13.29
CA ARG A 163 15.17 30.43 13.12
C ARG A 163 14.31 31.57 12.61
N ARG A 164 13.45 31.30 11.63
CA ARG A 164 12.51 32.27 11.07
C ARG A 164 11.52 32.74 12.11
N HIS A 165 10.96 31.83 12.90
CA HIS A 165 10.05 32.17 13.99
C HIS A 165 10.71 33.15 15.00
N ALA A 166 11.93 32.85 15.46
CA ALA A 166 12.68 33.67 16.37
C ALA A 166 12.89 35.09 15.78
N ALA A 167 13.33 35.18 14.52
CA ALA A 167 13.53 36.49 13.85
C ALA A 167 12.23 37.29 13.70
N LEU A 168 11.10 36.65 13.43
CA LEU A 168 9.79 37.29 13.33
C LEU A 168 9.30 37.80 14.69
N VAL A 169 9.55 37.07 15.78
CA VAL A 169 9.22 37.51 17.14
C VAL A 169 10.03 38.75 17.50
N ASP A 170 11.34 38.76 17.20
CA ASP A 170 12.21 39.92 17.45
C ASP A 170 11.78 41.16 16.62
N ALA A 171 11.46 40.96 15.34
CA ALA A 171 10.96 42.01 14.49
C ALA A 171 9.62 42.57 14.98
N ALA A 172 8.69 41.70 15.41
CA ALA A 172 7.40 42.12 15.95
C ALA A 172 7.53 42.86 17.29
N SER A 173 8.49 42.48 18.15
CA SER A 173 8.78 43.18 19.40
C SER A 173 9.36 44.59 19.13
N SER A 174 10.29 44.70 18.17
CA SER A 174 10.91 45.96 17.78
C SER A 174 9.93 46.94 17.11
N ALA A 175 8.93 46.45 16.40
CA ALA A 175 7.90 47.28 15.77
C ALA A 175 6.85 47.82 16.76
N ARG A 176 6.80 47.31 17.99
CA ARG A 176 5.87 47.75 19.05
C ARG A 176 6.49 48.80 19.99
N THR A 177 7.80 49.00 19.91
CA THR A 177 8.54 50.04 20.63
C THR A 177 8.59 51.31 19.83
#